data_8ae63163bb32dd46e9d77a5070afebeb
#
_entry.id   8ae63163bb32dd46e9d77a5070afebeb
#
_cell.length_a   1.000
_cell.length_b   1.000
_cell.length_c   1.000
_cell.angle_alpha   90.00
_cell.angle_beta   90.00
_cell.angle_gamma   90.00
#
_symmetry.space_group_name_H-M   'P 1'
#
loop_
_entity.id
_entity.type
_entity.pdbx_description
1 polymer ?
#
loop_
_entity_poly.entity_id
_entity_poly.type
_entity_poly.pdbx_seq_one_letter_code
_entity_poly.pdbx_strand_id
1 'polypeptide(L)'
;MRQTGTRFWGLLAAGCMSLAAAPALAQQGVLERDLTRLAALLAGDFDNQEQVYFEGELEVDMDARHSRERQIIETMADADAATLTWRRLAEDSDTVIARGLWRLQVDAEAGALRMSRWQLPLLADLERAAIEPDAVGSPQCDVVWQRRAAQFEGRVSGEDCDEADGAAWLIADSELQMPAASIDNDTTAELPYILRRSRSFQCWLAIPKRDGENWHFESQLILHDQGGRAWVDTDEPEPQRVGIKMRNVAWPTGTNRDSLVLYVYRGEETSAASYAWGEPTATRLAINLRWMQTSCTLAE
;
A
#
# COMPACT_ATOMS: atom_id res chain seq x y z
N MET A 1 -76.45 44.64 35.02
CA MET A 1 -76.08 43.21 35.12
C MET A 1 -74.92 42.89 34.19
N ARG A 2 -73.76 42.60 34.73
CA ARG A 2 -72.50 42.41 33.98
C ARG A 2 -72.33 40.92 33.80
N GLN A 3 -72.04 40.52 32.52
CA GLN A 3 -71.49 39.19 32.24
C GLN A 3 -70.05 39.33 31.79
N THR A 4 -69.17 38.67 32.52
CA THR A 4 -67.73 38.52 32.31
C THR A 4 -67.50 37.34 31.38
N GLY A 5 -66.90 37.55 30.23
CA GLY A 5 -66.47 36.52 29.33
C GLY A 5 -64.98 36.25 29.51
N THR A 6 -64.64 35.05 29.98
CA THR A 6 -63.29 34.52 30.11
C THR A 6 -62.80 34.01 28.78
N ARG A 7 -61.71 34.58 28.24
CA ARG A 7 -61.03 34.07 27.05
C ARG A 7 -59.93 33.06 27.46
N PHE A 8 -60.13 31.82 27.09
CA PHE A 8 -59.08 30.78 27.05
C PHE A 8 -58.11 31.04 25.93
N TRP A 9 -56.85 31.26 26.24
CA TRP A 9 -55.76 31.16 25.31
C TRP A 9 -55.06 29.84 25.59
N GLY A 10 -55.35 28.84 24.71
CA GLY A 10 -54.70 27.55 24.72
C GLY A 10 -53.39 27.60 23.96
N LEU A 11 -52.39 26.99 24.52
CA LEU A 11 -51.03 26.75 24.05
C LEU A 11 -51.01 26.10 22.66
N LEU A 12 -50.21 26.67 21.76
CA LEU A 12 -49.64 26.03 20.57
C LEU A 12 -48.14 26.32 20.59
N ALA A 13 -47.37 25.49 21.29
CA ALA A 13 -45.91 25.48 21.24
C ALA A 13 -45.43 24.04 21.44
N ALA A 14 -45.58 23.23 20.41
CA ALA A 14 -44.88 21.92 20.30
C ALA A 14 -44.85 21.49 18.83
N GLY A 15 -43.73 21.65 18.16
CA GLY A 15 -43.64 21.10 16.81
C GLY A 15 -42.53 21.65 15.93
N CYS A 16 -41.32 21.92 16.44
CA CYS A 16 -40.20 22.32 15.57
C CYS A 16 -38.82 21.78 16.03
N MET A 17 -38.75 20.54 16.53
CA MET A 17 -37.43 19.96 16.94
C MET A 17 -37.05 18.65 16.29
N SER A 18 -37.65 18.24 15.15
CA SER A 18 -37.36 16.91 14.56
C SER A 18 -36.79 16.94 13.15
N LEU A 19 -36.45 18.09 12.58
CA LEU A 19 -35.98 18.18 11.18
C LEU A 19 -34.45 18.22 11.02
N ALA A 20 -33.66 18.41 12.08
CA ALA A 20 -32.20 18.51 12.00
C ALA A 20 -31.45 17.17 12.17
N ALA A 21 -32.09 16.14 12.70
CA ALA A 21 -31.44 14.85 12.97
C ALA A 21 -31.28 13.95 11.72
N ALA A 22 -32.16 14.04 10.74
CA ALA A 22 -32.11 13.18 9.55
C ALA A 22 -30.89 13.41 8.65
N PRO A 23 -30.44 14.65 8.34
CA PRO A 23 -29.23 14.86 7.55
C PRO A 23 -27.96 14.45 8.27
N ALA A 24 -27.85 14.59 9.58
CA ALA A 24 -26.68 14.18 10.35
C ALA A 24 -26.50 12.65 10.34
N LEU A 25 -27.57 11.89 10.51
CA LEU A 25 -27.53 10.41 10.43
C LEU A 25 -27.18 9.92 9.02
N ALA A 26 -27.67 10.59 7.99
CA ALA A 26 -27.32 10.24 6.60
C ALA A 26 -25.83 10.52 6.31
N GLN A 27 -25.28 11.62 6.81
CA GLN A 27 -23.86 11.96 6.67
C GLN A 27 -22.96 10.97 7.42
N GLN A 28 -23.32 10.58 8.63
CA GLN A 28 -22.59 9.57 9.41
C GLN A 28 -22.53 8.24 8.66
N GLY A 29 -23.64 7.75 8.11
CA GLY A 29 -23.66 6.52 7.32
C GLY A 29 -22.86 6.59 6.02
N VAL A 30 -22.61 7.79 5.46
CA VAL A 30 -21.66 7.98 4.35
C VAL A 30 -20.22 7.82 4.83
N LEU A 31 -19.84 8.48 5.92
CA LEU A 31 -18.50 8.42 6.49
C LEU A 31 -18.11 7.01 6.95
N GLU A 32 -19.04 6.24 7.51
CA GLU A 32 -18.79 4.84 7.89
C GLU A 32 -18.49 3.95 6.68
N ARG A 33 -19.21 4.13 5.57
CA ARG A 33 -18.89 3.42 4.30
C ARG A 33 -17.55 3.88 3.72
N ASP A 34 -17.26 5.16 3.80
CA ASP A 34 -15.99 5.72 3.35
C ASP A 34 -14.83 5.24 4.22
N LEU A 35 -15.01 5.07 5.53
CA LEU A 35 -14.05 4.45 6.45
C LEU A 35 -13.69 3.03 6.00
N THR A 36 -14.71 2.19 5.78
CA THR A 36 -14.53 0.82 5.32
C THR A 36 -13.79 0.78 3.97
N ARG A 37 -14.16 1.67 3.05
CA ARG A 37 -13.50 1.76 1.74
C ARG A 37 -12.05 2.24 1.84
N LEU A 38 -11.77 3.25 2.66
CA LEU A 38 -10.43 3.76 2.89
C LEU A 38 -9.53 2.70 3.51
N ALA A 39 -10.00 1.98 4.53
CA ALA A 39 -9.26 0.88 5.14
C ALA A 39 -8.92 -0.22 4.11
N ALA A 40 -9.89 -0.61 3.27
CA ALA A 40 -9.67 -1.58 2.21
C ALA A 40 -8.70 -1.10 1.11
N LEU A 41 -8.69 0.21 0.81
CA LEU A 41 -7.73 0.80 -0.12
C LEU A 41 -6.32 0.88 0.47
N LEU A 42 -6.17 1.19 1.74
CA LEU A 42 -4.87 1.26 2.40
C LEU A 42 -4.25 -0.13 2.61
N ALA A 43 -5.06 -1.16 2.87
CA ALA A 43 -4.55 -2.53 3.03
C ALA A 43 -4.01 -3.07 1.70
N GLY A 44 -2.77 -3.54 1.70
CA GLY A 44 -2.11 -4.10 0.52
C GLY A 44 -0.58 -4.09 0.60
N ASP A 45 0.03 -4.57 -0.44
CA ASP A 45 1.48 -4.51 -0.69
C ASP A 45 1.74 -3.42 -1.74
N PHE A 46 2.63 -2.48 -1.43
CA PHE A 46 2.91 -1.30 -2.25
C PHE A 46 4.42 -1.13 -2.43
N ASP A 47 4.86 -0.77 -3.64
CA ASP A 47 6.27 -0.60 -3.99
C ASP A 47 6.46 0.55 -4.99
N ASN A 48 7.50 1.37 -4.81
CA ASN A 48 7.81 2.48 -5.72
C ASN A 48 8.83 2.12 -6.81
N GLN A 49 9.04 0.85 -7.10
CA GLN A 49 10.05 0.41 -8.07
C GLN A 49 9.91 1.07 -9.45
N GLU A 50 8.68 1.35 -9.87
CA GLU A 50 8.43 2.05 -11.13
C GLU A 50 8.96 3.49 -11.09
N GLN A 51 8.70 4.22 -10.00
CA GLN A 51 9.22 5.58 -9.79
C GLN A 51 10.75 5.61 -9.82
N VAL A 52 11.40 4.76 -9.02
CA VAL A 52 12.87 4.67 -8.95
C VAL A 52 13.47 4.31 -10.32
N TYR A 53 12.84 3.41 -11.07
CA TYR A 53 13.28 3.06 -12.40
C TYR A 53 13.26 4.26 -13.36
N PHE A 54 12.16 5.01 -13.41
CA PHE A 54 12.05 6.14 -14.33
C PHE A 54 12.90 7.33 -13.89
N GLU A 55 13.12 7.55 -12.61
CA GLU A 55 14.08 8.56 -12.13
C GLU A 55 15.50 8.21 -12.57
N GLY A 56 15.85 6.93 -12.62
CA GLY A 56 17.10 6.46 -13.18
C GLY A 56 17.23 6.71 -14.69
N GLU A 57 16.18 6.37 -15.45
CA GLU A 57 16.16 6.56 -16.92
C GLU A 57 16.14 8.04 -17.33
N LEU A 58 15.54 8.90 -16.52
CA LEU A 58 15.48 10.35 -16.73
C LEU A 58 16.72 11.08 -16.20
N GLU A 59 17.69 10.35 -15.66
CA GLU A 59 18.94 10.89 -15.11
C GLU A 59 18.70 11.97 -14.03
N VAL A 60 17.64 11.81 -13.21
CA VAL A 60 17.40 12.70 -12.07
C VAL A 60 18.64 12.72 -11.18
N ASP A 61 19.00 13.86 -10.62
CA ASP A 61 20.14 14.00 -9.70
C ASP A 61 20.03 13.01 -8.53
N MET A 62 21.14 12.35 -8.19
CA MET A 62 21.12 11.27 -7.17
C MET A 62 20.56 11.72 -5.82
N ASP A 63 20.82 12.95 -5.42
CA ASP A 63 20.35 13.50 -4.15
C ASP A 63 18.84 13.82 -4.16
N ALA A 64 18.24 13.89 -5.35
CA ALA A 64 16.80 14.13 -5.54
C ALA A 64 16.02 12.87 -5.90
N ARG A 65 16.69 11.72 -6.06
CA ARG A 65 16.03 10.45 -6.34
C ARG A 65 15.42 9.86 -5.08
N HIS A 66 14.28 9.21 -5.25
CA HIS A 66 13.68 8.44 -4.18
C HIS A 66 14.47 7.14 -3.95
N SER A 67 14.62 6.75 -2.68
CA SER A 67 15.02 5.40 -2.31
C SER A 67 13.93 4.40 -2.70
N ARG A 68 14.29 3.14 -2.94
CA ARG A 68 13.29 2.12 -3.14
C ARG A 68 12.61 1.77 -1.84
N GLU A 69 11.27 1.81 -1.86
CA GLU A 69 10.42 1.56 -0.71
C GLU A 69 9.37 0.50 -1.04
N ARG A 70 9.24 -0.47 -0.14
CA ARG A 70 8.14 -1.43 -0.16
C ARG A 70 7.44 -1.43 1.17
N GLN A 71 6.12 -1.25 1.14
CA GLN A 71 5.28 -1.22 2.33
C GLN A 71 4.19 -2.28 2.25
N ILE A 72 4.07 -3.09 3.30
CA ILE A 72 2.99 -4.04 3.49
C ILE A 72 2.08 -3.48 4.58
N ILE A 73 0.81 -3.29 4.25
CA ILE A 73 -0.22 -2.73 5.14
C ILE A 73 -1.32 -3.78 5.29
N GLU A 74 -1.63 -4.17 6.52
CA GLU A 74 -2.56 -5.26 6.81
C GLU A 74 -3.62 -4.81 7.81
N THR A 75 -4.88 -5.22 7.58
CA THR A 75 -5.94 -5.11 8.58
C THR A 75 -5.80 -6.23 9.59
N MET A 76 -5.93 -5.93 10.88
CA MET A 76 -5.91 -6.94 11.94
C MET A 76 -7.29 -7.56 12.10
N ALA A 77 -7.35 -8.91 12.02
CA ALA A 77 -8.61 -9.67 12.03
C ALA A 77 -9.39 -9.55 13.34
N ASP A 78 -8.69 -9.43 14.48
CA ASP A 78 -9.27 -9.37 15.82
C ASP A 78 -9.32 -7.95 16.42
N ALA A 79 -8.82 -6.97 15.68
CA ALA A 79 -8.93 -5.55 16.02
C ALA A 79 -10.16 -4.93 15.35
N ASP A 80 -10.52 -3.72 15.78
CA ASP A 80 -11.46 -2.90 15.02
C ASP A 80 -11.02 -2.84 13.55
N ALA A 81 -11.93 -3.10 12.61
CA ALA A 81 -11.66 -3.14 11.15
C ALA A 81 -11.02 -1.85 10.60
N ALA A 82 -10.96 -0.81 11.41
CA ALA A 82 -10.31 0.47 11.14
C ALA A 82 -8.86 0.55 11.63
N THR A 83 -8.29 -0.53 12.20
CA THR A 83 -6.91 -0.60 12.67
C THR A 83 -6.05 -1.36 11.66
N LEU A 84 -4.98 -0.72 11.22
CA LEU A 84 -4.04 -1.24 10.22
C LEU A 84 -2.64 -1.30 10.82
N THR A 85 -1.93 -2.39 10.60
CA THR A 85 -0.48 -2.45 10.82
C THR A 85 0.24 -2.22 9.51
N TRP A 86 1.42 -1.61 9.57
CA TRP A 86 2.27 -1.45 8.42
C TRP A 86 3.69 -1.87 8.72
N ARG A 87 4.37 -2.38 7.69
CA ARG A 87 5.79 -2.74 7.72
C ARG A 87 6.46 -2.20 6.47
N ARG A 88 7.62 -1.61 6.63
CA ARG A 88 8.51 -1.19 5.57
C ARG A 88 9.65 -2.20 5.45
N LEU A 89 9.94 -2.64 4.25
CA LEU A 89 10.94 -3.66 3.97
C LEU A 89 12.18 -3.04 3.33
N ALA A 90 13.34 -3.59 3.64
CA ALA A 90 14.57 -3.23 2.96
C ALA A 90 14.54 -3.68 1.50
N GLU A 91 15.27 -2.97 0.64
CA GLU A 91 15.34 -3.26 -0.79
C GLU A 91 15.69 -4.73 -1.07
N ASP A 92 14.93 -5.34 -1.98
CA ASP A 92 15.10 -6.72 -2.45
C ASP A 92 15.21 -7.79 -1.31
N SER A 93 14.61 -7.51 -0.15
CA SER A 93 14.59 -8.45 0.98
C SER A 93 13.26 -8.38 1.75
N ASP A 94 13.02 -9.40 2.60
CA ASP A 94 11.89 -9.39 3.53
C ASP A 94 12.27 -8.85 4.93
N THR A 95 13.43 -8.21 5.04
CA THR A 95 13.89 -7.61 6.29
C THR A 95 13.09 -6.36 6.61
N VAL A 96 12.40 -6.38 7.74
CA VAL A 96 11.61 -5.23 8.22
C VAL A 96 12.55 -4.16 8.76
N ILE A 97 12.52 -2.95 8.20
CA ILE A 97 13.32 -1.79 8.60
C ILE A 97 12.54 -0.74 9.38
N ALA A 98 11.22 -0.72 9.22
CA ALA A 98 10.32 0.11 10.02
C ALA A 98 8.95 -0.56 10.11
N ARG A 99 8.18 -0.21 11.14
CA ARG A 99 6.82 -0.69 11.35
C ARG A 99 5.99 0.27 12.18
N GLY A 100 4.69 0.13 12.11
CA GLY A 100 3.80 0.96 12.90
C GLY A 100 2.35 0.55 12.81
N LEU A 101 1.53 1.44 13.34
CA LEU A 101 0.09 1.28 13.47
C LEU A 101 -0.60 2.51 12.89
N TRP A 102 -1.71 2.30 12.17
CA TRP A 102 -2.65 3.33 11.75
C TRP A 102 -4.04 2.99 12.29
N ARG A 103 -4.71 3.98 12.87
CA ARG A 103 -6.08 3.84 13.33
C ARG A 103 -6.96 4.87 12.63
N LEU A 104 -7.96 4.36 11.92
CA LEU A 104 -8.93 5.18 11.20
C LEU A 104 -10.18 5.40 12.07
N GLN A 105 -10.70 6.60 12.05
CA GLN A 105 -11.91 6.97 12.78
C GLN A 105 -12.75 7.97 11.98
N VAL A 106 -14.06 7.94 12.18
CA VAL A 106 -14.94 8.99 11.66
C VAL A 106 -14.78 10.24 12.50
N ASP A 107 -14.43 11.35 11.86
CA ASP A 107 -14.47 12.68 12.42
C ASP A 107 -15.75 13.37 11.94
N ALA A 108 -16.83 13.17 12.69
CA ALA A 108 -18.15 13.69 12.32
C ALA A 108 -18.21 15.23 12.35
N GLU A 109 -17.41 15.87 13.19
CA GLU A 109 -17.34 17.33 13.30
C GLU A 109 -16.66 17.95 12.06
N ALA A 110 -15.57 17.37 11.64
CA ALA A 110 -14.86 17.77 10.41
C ALA A 110 -15.55 17.27 9.12
N GLY A 111 -16.50 16.33 9.23
CA GLY A 111 -17.09 15.66 8.06
C GLY A 111 -16.06 14.88 7.25
N ALA A 112 -15.11 14.25 7.90
CA ALA A 112 -13.94 13.62 7.32
C ALA A 112 -13.60 12.30 8.04
N LEU A 113 -12.54 11.63 7.61
CA LEU A 113 -11.95 10.49 8.31
C LEU A 113 -10.59 10.91 8.85
N ARG A 114 -10.28 10.53 10.08
CA ARG A 114 -9.00 10.78 10.72
C ARG A 114 -8.21 9.49 10.82
N MET A 115 -6.96 9.50 10.40
CA MET A 115 -6.00 8.42 10.57
C MET A 115 -4.92 8.87 11.53
N SER A 116 -4.92 8.32 12.74
CA SER A 116 -3.84 8.53 13.71
C SER A 116 -2.74 7.51 13.47
N ARG A 117 -1.47 7.95 13.56
CA ARG A 117 -0.29 7.17 13.18
C ARG A 117 0.67 7.00 14.35
N TRP A 118 1.18 5.77 14.49
CA TRP A 118 2.25 5.43 15.44
C TRP A 118 3.38 4.73 14.69
N GLN A 119 4.59 5.18 14.92
CA GLN A 119 5.79 4.40 14.58
C GLN A 119 6.16 3.55 15.79
N LEU A 120 6.45 2.27 15.56
CA LEU A 120 6.72 1.32 16.62
C LEU A 120 8.17 0.80 16.56
N PRO A 121 8.77 0.44 17.69
CA PRO A 121 10.04 -0.26 17.69
C PRO A 121 9.98 -1.55 16.85
N LEU A 122 11.08 -1.92 16.20
CA LEU A 122 11.15 -3.10 15.31
C LEU A 122 10.75 -4.41 16.00
N LEU A 123 10.96 -4.52 17.32
CA LEU A 123 10.60 -5.69 18.10
C LEU A 123 9.22 -5.58 18.78
N ALA A 124 8.45 -4.55 18.48
CA ALA A 124 7.11 -4.40 19.05
C ALA A 124 6.21 -5.56 18.61
N ASP A 125 5.37 -6.01 19.54
CA ASP A 125 4.27 -6.93 19.23
C ASP A 125 3.17 -6.15 18.55
N LEU A 126 3.01 -6.33 17.22
CA LEU A 126 2.02 -5.62 16.43
C LEU A 126 0.58 -6.03 16.76
N GLU A 127 0.36 -7.29 17.12
CA GLU A 127 -0.98 -7.77 17.47
C GLU A 127 -1.47 -7.07 18.74
N ARG A 128 -0.61 -7.04 19.76
CA ARG A 128 -0.92 -6.34 21.00
C ARG A 128 -1.09 -4.84 20.79
N ALA A 129 -0.20 -4.20 20.04
CA ALA A 129 -0.26 -2.77 19.75
C ALA A 129 -1.55 -2.39 18.99
N ALA A 130 -2.01 -3.26 18.07
CA ALA A 130 -3.24 -3.03 17.32
C ALA A 130 -4.51 -3.17 18.17
N ILE A 131 -4.49 -4.05 19.19
CA ILE A 131 -5.62 -4.24 20.13
C ILE A 131 -5.64 -3.15 21.20
N GLU A 132 -4.48 -2.72 21.68
CA GLU A 132 -4.31 -1.73 22.74
C GLU A 132 -3.47 -0.53 22.26
N PRO A 133 -3.95 0.31 21.31
CA PRO A 133 -3.16 1.44 20.77
C PRO A 133 -2.73 2.43 21.87
N ASP A 134 -3.55 2.64 22.89
CA ASP A 134 -3.24 3.54 23.99
C ASP A 134 -2.05 3.06 24.84
N ALA A 135 -1.72 1.76 24.79
CA ALA A 135 -0.55 1.21 25.47
C ALA A 135 0.80 1.58 24.79
N VAL A 136 0.77 2.04 23.56
CA VAL A 136 1.95 2.48 22.80
C VAL A 136 2.19 3.99 22.84
N GLY A 137 1.35 4.72 23.60
CA GLY A 137 1.46 6.17 23.80
C GLY A 137 0.62 7.00 22.82
N SER A 138 0.85 8.30 22.81
CA SER A 138 0.15 9.22 21.91
C SER A 138 0.54 8.99 20.45
N PRO A 139 -0.38 9.19 19.49
CA PRO A 139 -0.01 9.17 18.07
C PRO A 139 0.99 10.29 17.77
N GLN A 140 1.90 10.02 16.85
CA GLN A 140 2.88 11.01 16.40
C GLN A 140 2.22 12.06 15.49
N CYS A 141 1.26 11.63 14.69
CA CYS A 141 0.71 12.45 13.63
C CYS A 141 -0.64 11.94 13.18
N ASP A 142 -1.47 12.85 12.69
CA ASP A 142 -2.74 12.53 12.07
C ASP A 142 -2.73 12.83 10.57
N VAL A 143 -3.55 12.12 9.80
CA VAL A 143 -3.91 12.46 8.43
C VAL A 143 -5.43 12.54 8.34
N VAL A 144 -5.94 13.68 7.90
CA VAL A 144 -7.37 13.91 7.69
C VAL A 144 -7.72 13.62 6.24
N TRP A 145 -8.58 12.63 6.03
CA TRP A 145 -8.95 12.12 4.72
C TRP A 145 -10.33 12.59 4.28
N GLN A 146 -10.44 12.95 3.01
CA GLN A 146 -11.70 13.24 2.34
C GLN A 146 -11.80 12.45 1.04
N ARG A 147 -13.00 11.94 0.77
CA ARG A 147 -13.26 11.26 -0.50
C ARG A 147 -13.36 12.26 -1.65
N ARG A 148 -12.68 11.94 -2.77
CA ARG A 148 -12.73 12.67 -4.02
C ARG A 148 -12.98 11.69 -5.17
N ALA A 149 -14.23 11.52 -5.55
CA ALA A 149 -14.68 10.54 -6.56
C ALA A 149 -14.27 9.08 -6.18
N ALA A 150 -13.35 8.47 -6.92
CA ALA A 150 -12.89 7.09 -6.69
C ALA A 150 -11.70 6.98 -5.73
N GLN A 151 -11.07 8.10 -5.34
CA GLN A 151 -9.88 8.18 -4.49
C GLN A 151 -10.17 8.90 -3.18
N PHE A 152 -9.19 8.85 -2.26
CA PHE A 152 -9.18 9.68 -1.07
C PHE A 152 -7.94 10.56 -1.07
N GLU A 153 -8.15 11.82 -0.68
CA GLU A 153 -7.08 12.79 -0.44
C GLU A 153 -6.94 12.99 1.07
N GLY A 154 -5.72 12.83 1.58
CA GLY A 154 -5.35 13.04 2.95
C GLY A 154 -4.54 14.32 3.11
N ARG A 155 -4.67 14.97 4.26
CA ARG A 155 -3.84 16.08 4.67
C ARG A 155 -3.26 15.80 6.04
N VAL A 156 -1.94 15.95 6.16
CA VAL A 156 -1.24 15.83 7.44
C VAL A 156 -1.74 16.93 8.37
N SER A 157 -1.96 16.60 9.63
CA SER A 157 -2.42 17.50 10.69
C SER A 157 -1.75 17.14 12.01
N GLY A 158 -1.09 18.09 12.64
CA GLY A 158 -0.41 17.94 13.92
C GLY A 158 0.89 18.73 13.97
N GLU A 159 1.34 19.08 15.17
CA GLU A 159 2.57 19.86 15.37
C GLU A 159 3.81 18.96 15.48
N ASP A 160 3.63 17.68 15.86
CA ASP A 160 4.71 16.71 16.06
C ASP A 160 4.92 15.78 14.84
N CYS A 161 4.46 16.19 13.64
CA CYS A 161 4.61 15.44 12.41
C CYS A 161 5.99 15.69 11.79
N ASP A 162 6.62 14.65 11.24
CA ASP A 162 7.83 14.79 10.43
C ASP A 162 7.51 15.54 9.12
N GLU A 163 6.31 15.35 8.58
CA GLU A 163 5.82 16.08 7.41
C GLU A 163 5.29 17.45 7.78
N ALA A 164 5.38 18.37 6.83
CA ALA A 164 4.77 19.69 6.97
C ALA A 164 3.25 19.58 7.15
N ASP A 165 2.68 20.46 8.01
CA ASP A 165 1.22 20.55 8.16
C ASP A 165 0.56 20.83 6.79
N GLY A 166 -0.50 20.09 6.51
CA GLY A 166 -1.18 20.13 5.21
C GLY A 166 -0.51 19.34 4.09
N ALA A 167 0.63 18.67 4.31
CA ALA A 167 1.26 17.79 3.31
C ALA A 167 0.27 16.73 2.79
N ALA A 168 0.33 16.48 1.49
CA ALA A 168 -0.70 15.72 0.80
C ALA A 168 -0.39 14.22 0.75
N TRP A 169 -1.39 13.42 1.10
CA TRP A 169 -1.49 11.99 0.82
C TRP A 169 -2.57 11.75 -0.23
N LEU A 170 -2.43 10.70 -1.02
CA LEU A 170 -3.45 10.24 -1.95
C LEU A 170 -3.49 8.72 -1.95
N ILE A 171 -4.69 8.13 -1.94
CA ILE A 171 -4.88 6.69 -2.16
C ILE A 171 -5.98 6.44 -3.19
N ALA A 172 -5.65 5.61 -4.17
CA ALA A 172 -6.54 5.08 -5.20
C ALA A 172 -6.43 3.55 -5.26
N ASP A 173 -7.17 2.90 -6.14
CA ASP A 173 -7.15 1.43 -6.28
C ASP A 173 -5.75 0.87 -6.58
N SER A 174 -4.94 1.59 -7.36
CA SER A 174 -3.65 1.11 -7.88
C SER A 174 -2.43 1.76 -7.25
N GLU A 175 -2.58 2.85 -6.46
CA GLU A 175 -1.43 3.57 -5.94
C GLU A 175 -1.70 4.29 -4.62
N LEU A 176 -0.64 4.41 -3.82
CA LEU A 176 -0.56 5.23 -2.62
C LEU A 176 0.53 6.29 -2.85
N GLN A 177 0.20 7.57 -2.70
CA GLN A 177 1.15 8.66 -2.69
C GLN A 177 1.33 9.18 -1.27
N MET A 178 2.59 9.38 -0.87
CA MET A 178 2.98 9.84 0.46
C MET A 178 4.00 10.99 0.34
N PRO A 179 3.94 12.02 1.20
CA PRO A 179 5.00 13.02 1.25
C PRO A 179 6.37 12.36 1.45
N ALA A 180 7.42 12.91 0.87
CA ALA A 180 8.77 12.35 0.98
C ALA A 180 9.23 12.22 2.43
N ALA A 181 8.96 13.20 3.27
CA ALA A 181 9.28 13.19 4.70
C ALA A 181 8.55 12.09 5.49
N SER A 182 7.46 11.50 4.98
CA SER A 182 6.79 10.33 5.61
C SER A 182 7.67 9.07 5.59
N ILE A 183 8.65 9.02 4.73
CA ILE A 183 9.50 7.85 4.48
C ILE A 183 10.94 8.14 4.88
N ASP A 184 11.45 9.30 4.49
CA ASP A 184 12.83 9.74 4.74
C ASP A 184 12.85 11.22 5.12
N ASN A 185 13.10 11.52 6.39
CA ASN A 185 13.10 12.88 6.92
C ASN A 185 14.32 13.70 6.44
N ASP A 186 15.37 13.01 5.99
CA ASP A 186 16.61 13.65 5.49
C ASP A 186 16.58 13.82 3.97
N THR A 187 15.49 13.40 3.29
CA THR A 187 15.39 13.48 1.84
C THR A 187 15.30 14.92 1.35
N THR A 188 15.97 15.22 0.26
CA THR A 188 15.81 16.46 -0.49
C THR A 188 14.80 16.33 -1.63
N ALA A 189 14.16 15.17 -1.78
CA ALA A 189 13.13 14.96 -2.78
C ALA A 189 11.89 15.83 -2.48
N GLU A 190 11.55 16.70 -3.41
CA GLU A 190 10.39 17.58 -3.32
C GLU A 190 9.09 16.87 -3.73
N LEU A 191 9.22 15.80 -4.54
CA LEU A 191 8.09 15.04 -5.06
C LEU A 191 7.67 13.96 -4.05
N PRO A 192 6.39 13.55 -4.04
CA PRO A 192 5.92 12.47 -3.18
C PRO A 192 6.46 11.10 -3.64
N TYR A 193 6.58 10.16 -2.72
CA TYR A 193 6.67 8.75 -3.05
C TYR A 193 5.39 8.28 -3.73
N ILE A 194 5.52 7.60 -4.86
CA ILE A 194 4.42 7.00 -5.62
C ILE A 194 4.59 5.49 -5.55
N LEU A 195 3.86 4.86 -4.63
CA LEU A 195 3.92 3.42 -4.43
C LEU A 195 2.77 2.76 -5.20
N ARG A 196 3.10 1.86 -6.12
CA ARG A 196 2.12 1.06 -6.87
C ARG A 196 1.68 -0.13 -6.05
N ARG A 197 0.38 -0.42 -6.07
CA ARG A 197 -0.15 -1.66 -5.47
C ARG A 197 0.38 -2.87 -6.19
N SER A 198 0.97 -3.80 -5.45
CA SER A 198 1.52 -5.04 -5.95
C SER A 198 0.47 -6.14 -6.00
N ARG A 199 0.61 -7.02 -6.99
CA ARG A 199 -0.07 -8.32 -7.04
C ARG A 199 0.95 -9.42 -6.80
N SER A 200 0.63 -10.37 -5.93
CA SER A 200 1.51 -11.50 -5.61
C SER A 200 1.31 -12.63 -6.61
N PHE A 201 2.40 -13.28 -6.98
CA PHE A 201 2.43 -14.43 -7.88
C PHE A 201 3.17 -15.58 -7.22
N GLN A 202 2.56 -16.76 -7.26
CA GLN A 202 3.23 -17.99 -6.89
C GLN A 202 3.96 -18.57 -8.11
N CYS A 203 5.26 -18.75 -7.97
CA CYS A 203 6.13 -19.22 -9.03
C CYS A 203 6.75 -20.58 -8.70
N TRP A 204 7.09 -21.32 -9.74
CA TRP A 204 8.00 -22.46 -9.65
C TRP A 204 9.14 -22.29 -10.65
N LEU A 205 10.28 -22.88 -10.35
CA LEU A 205 11.49 -22.86 -11.14
C LEU A 205 12.04 -24.27 -11.28
N ALA A 206 12.42 -24.68 -12.50
CA ALA A 206 13.08 -25.94 -12.78
C ALA A 206 14.38 -25.67 -13.55
N ILE A 207 15.50 -26.21 -13.05
CA ILE A 207 16.84 -26.04 -13.60
C ILE A 207 17.39 -27.46 -13.89
N PRO A 208 17.78 -27.79 -15.13
CA PRO A 208 18.43 -29.07 -15.40
C PRO A 208 19.78 -29.11 -14.68
N LYS A 209 20.03 -30.21 -13.99
CA LYS A 209 21.31 -30.44 -13.30
C LYS A 209 22.41 -30.71 -14.35
N ARG A 210 23.66 -30.55 -13.98
CA ARG A 210 24.82 -30.72 -14.85
C ARG A 210 24.99 -32.14 -15.35
N ASP A 211 24.40 -33.13 -14.68
CA ASP A 211 24.37 -34.53 -15.13
C ASP A 211 23.52 -34.74 -16.40
N GLY A 212 22.66 -33.76 -16.73
CA GLY A 212 21.79 -33.79 -17.90
C GLY A 212 20.58 -34.71 -17.80
N GLU A 213 20.43 -35.43 -16.69
CA GLU A 213 19.34 -36.42 -16.46
C GLU A 213 18.33 -35.92 -15.44
N ASN A 214 18.79 -35.18 -14.43
CA ASN A 214 17.99 -34.73 -13.31
C ASN A 214 17.68 -33.22 -13.37
N TRP A 215 16.65 -32.81 -12.61
CA TRP A 215 16.23 -31.42 -12.47
C TRP A 215 16.25 -31.01 -11.01
N HIS A 216 16.73 -29.81 -10.74
CA HIS A 216 16.46 -29.12 -9.51
C HIS A 216 15.11 -28.40 -9.66
N PHE A 217 14.18 -28.64 -8.75
CA PHE A 217 12.85 -28.05 -8.80
C PHE A 217 12.60 -27.28 -7.51
N GLU A 218 12.34 -25.97 -7.66
CA GLU A 218 11.92 -25.11 -6.57
C GLU A 218 10.47 -24.68 -6.79
N SER A 219 9.64 -24.82 -5.77
CA SER A 219 8.25 -24.40 -5.78
C SER A 219 7.99 -23.43 -4.63
N GLN A 220 6.85 -22.75 -4.67
CA GLN A 220 6.46 -21.79 -3.63
C GLN A 220 7.31 -20.51 -3.57
N LEU A 221 7.97 -20.17 -4.67
CA LEU A 221 8.58 -18.85 -4.79
C LEU A 221 7.46 -17.81 -4.90
N ILE A 222 7.49 -16.79 -4.05
CA ILE A 222 6.54 -15.68 -4.11
C ILE A 222 7.24 -14.47 -4.72
N LEU A 223 6.66 -13.94 -5.78
CA LEU A 223 7.08 -12.71 -6.43
C LEU A 223 5.91 -11.71 -6.42
N HIS A 224 6.21 -10.44 -6.40
CA HIS A 224 5.21 -9.40 -6.68
C HIS A 224 5.54 -8.68 -7.99
N ASP A 225 4.52 -8.16 -8.66
CA ASP A 225 4.63 -7.55 -9.99
C ASP A 225 5.18 -6.10 -9.99
N GLN A 226 5.61 -5.61 -8.85
CA GLN A 226 6.31 -4.34 -8.70
C GLN A 226 7.80 -4.55 -8.37
N GLY A 227 8.47 -5.44 -9.12
CA GLY A 227 9.90 -5.67 -9.03
C GLY A 227 10.32 -6.80 -8.10
N GLY A 228 9.39 -7.63 -7.64
CA GLY A 228 9.71 -8.80 -6.81
C GLY A 228 10.73 -9.71 -7.49
N ARG A 229 11.74 -10.20 -6.71
CA ARG A 229 12.85 -11.01 -7.17
C ARG A 229 13.04 -12.22 -6.28
N ALA A 230 13.43 -13.35 -6.89
CA ALA A 230 13.86 -14.54 -6.19
C ALA A 230 15.11 -15.13 -6.85
N TRP A 231 15.99 -15.69 -6.04
CA TRP A 231 17.17 -16.40 -6.48
C TRP A 231 17.12 -17.84 -5.99
N VAL A 232 17.53 -18.77 -6.86
CA VAL A 232 17.59 -20.20 -6.57
C VAL A 232 18.99 -20.71 -6.93
N ASP A 233 19.60 -21.41 -6.00
CA ASP A 233 20.85 -22.14 -6.19
C ASP A 233 20.54 -23.64 -6.23
N THR A 234 21.05 -24.37 -7.24
CA THR A 234 20.83 -25.80 -7.33
C THR A 234 21.58 -26.55 -6.20
N ASP A 235 21.07 -27.72 -5.82
CA ASP A 235 21.63 -28.62 -4.80
C ASP A 235 22.81 -29.47 -5.32
N GLU A 236 23.70 -28.88 -6.13
CA GLU A 236 24.86 -29.52 -6.73
C GLU A 236 26.14 -29.07 -6.01
N PRO A 237 27.26 -29.87 -6.08
CA PRO A 237 28.53 -29.46 -5.48
C PRO A 237 29.06 -28.12 -6.03
N GLU A 238 28.74 -27.81 -7.29
CA GLU A 238 28.94 -26.52 -7.92
C GLU A 238 27.57 -25.96 -8.31
N PRO A 239 26.90 -25.19 -7.43
CA PRO A 239 25.55 -24.73 -7.66
C PRO A 239 25.43 -23.87 -8.93
N GLN A 240 24.32 -24.03 -9.63
CA GLN A 240 23.90 -23.12 -10.68
C GLN A 240 22.94 -22.11 -10.05
N ARG A 241 23.25 -20.83 -10.19
CA ARG A 241 22.40 -19.74 -9.65
C ARG A 241 21.52 -19.20 -10.76
N VAL A 242 20.20 -19.15 -10.50
CA VAL A 242 19.19 -18.59 -11.41
C VAL A 242 18.33 -17.62 -10.65
N GLY A 243 18.13 -16.42 -11.20
CA GLY A 243 17.23 -15.40 -10.67
C GLY A 243 16.01 -15.22 -11.55
N ILE A 244 14.88 -14.93 -10.93
CA ILE A 244 13.68 -14.45 -11.63
C ILE A 244 13.22 -13.14 -10.98
N LYS A 245 12.74 -12.20 -11.81
CA LYS A 245 12.18 -10.91 -11.36
C LYS A 245 10.93 -10.63 -12.17
N MET A 246 9.87 -10.16 -11.49
CA MET A 246 8.64 -9.75 -12.15
C MET A 246 8.44 -8.24 -11.98
N ARG A 247 8.01 -7.58 -13.05
CA ARG A 247 7.77 -6.14 -13.02
C ARG A 247 6.65 -5.74 -13.98
N ASN A 248 5.71 -4.92 -13.51
CA ASN A 248 4.90 -4.09 -14.39
C ASN A 248 5.74 -2.92 -14.91
N VAL A 249 5.59 -2.61 -16.18
CA VAL A 249 6.24 -1.47 -16.84
C VAL A 249 5.15 -0.65 -17.48
N ALA A 250 4.83 0.50 -16.87
CA ALA A 250 3.97 1.51 -17.46
C ALA A 250 4.87 2.56 -18.14
N TRP A 251 4.79 2.66 -19.45
CA TRP A 251 5.63 3.59 -20.22
C TRP A 251 4.99 4.99 -20.24
N PRO A 252 5.57 6.01 -19.59
CA PRO A 252 4.97 7.32 -19.49
C PRO A 252 4.95 8.07 -20.83
N THR A 253 5.79 7.67 -21.77
CA THR A 253 5.92 8.30 -23.09
C THR A 253 6.20 7.26 -24.19
N GLY A 254 5.95 7.64 -25.45
CA GLY A 254 6.22 6.80 -26.62
C GLY A 254 5.02 5.96 -27.05
N THR A 255 5.29 4.94 -27.87
CA THR A 255 4.29 4.02 -28.42
C THR A 255 4.33 2.64 -27.80
N ASN A 256 5.17 2.44 -26.79
CA ASN A 256 5.26 1.17 -26.08
C ASN A 256 3.97 0.95 -25.27
N ARG A 257 3.53 -0.31 -25.24
CA ARG A 257 2.40 -0.71 -24.41
C ARG A 257 2.86 -1.10 -23.02
N ASP A 258 2.08 -0.74 -22.04
CA ASP A 258 2.28 -1.23 -20.69
C ASP A 258 2.28 -2.76 -20.70
N SER A 259 3.15 -3.35 -19.92
CA SER A 259 3.37 -4.80 -19.94
C SER A 259 3.80 -5.34 -18.58
N LEU A 260 3.35 -6.56 -18.27
CA LEU A 260 3.91 -7.38 -17.20
C LEU A 260 5.06 -8.19 -17.77
N VAL A 261 6.25 -8.10 -17.16
CA VAL A 261 7.46 -8.74 -17.64
C VAL A 261 8.06 -9.65 -16.57
N LEU A 262 8.39 -10.89 -16.97
CA LEU A 262 9.14 -11.85 -16.17
C LEU A 262 10.55 -11.94 -16.74
N TYR A 263 11.53 -11.43 -16.01
CA TYR A 263 12.95 -11.48 -16.35
C TYR A 263 13.60 -12.71 -15.74
N VAL A 264 14.60 -13.26 -16.43
CA VAL A 264 15.41 -14.37 -15.96
C VAL A 264 16.89 -13.98 -15.98
N TYR A 265 17.60 -14.28 -14.90
CA TYR A 265 19.01 -13.98 -14.71
C TYR A 265 19.79 -15.28 -14.57
N ARG A 266 21.05 -15.29 -14.98
CA ARG A 266 21.97 -16.43 -14.87
C ARG A 266 23.21 -16.04 -14.08
N GLY A 267 23.51 -16.82 -13.05
CA GLY A 267 24.63 -16.48 -12.16
C GLY A 267 24.41 -15.14 -11.46
N GLU A 268 25.45 -14.33 -11.42
CA GLU A 268 25.42 -13.00 -10.81
C GLU A 268 25.27 -11.86 -11.83
N GLU A 269 24.78 -12.20 -13.03
CA GLU A 269 24.60 -11.21 -14.09
C GLU A 269 23.56 -10.15 -13.64
N THR A 270 23.90 -8.88 -13.88
CA THR A 270 23.00 -7.75 -13.61
C THR A 270 22.00 -7.52 -14.73
N SER A 271 22.32 -7.98 -15.95
CA SER A 271 21.44 -7.95 -17.12
C SER A 271 20.64 -9.25 -17.24
N ALA A 272 19.38 -9.13 -17.62
CA ALA A 272 18.55 -10.30 -17.83
C ALA A 272 19.05 -11.15 -19.01
N ALA A 273 19.24 -12.45 -18.79
CA ALA A 273 19.61 -13.42 -19.83
C ALA A 273 18.44 -13.69 -20.80
N SER A 274 17.20 -13.53 -20.33
CA SER A 274 15.98 -13.66 -21.12
C SER A 274 14.79 -13.02 -20.40
N TYR A 275 13.68 -12.85 -21.13
CA TYR A 275 12.43 -12.37 -20.55
C TYR A 275 11.21 -12.89 -21.30
N ALA A 276 10.08 -12.93 -20.62
CA ALA A 276 8.74 -13.10 -21.20
C ALA A 276 7.87 -11.92 -20.77
N TRP A 277 6.95 -11.52 -21.63
CA TRP A 277 6.03 -10.42 -21.34
C TRP A 277 4.59 -10.77 -21.72
N GLY A 278 3.66 -10.11 -21.09
CA GLY A 278 2.22 -10.20 -21.33
C GLY A 278 1.52 -8.89 -21.00
N GLU A 279 0.21 -8.90 -21.13
CA GLU A 279 -0.61 -7.74 -20.73
C GLU A 279 -0.45 -7.44 -19.24
N PRO A 280 -0.56 -6.16 -18.78
CA PRO A 280 -0.43 -5.79 -17.38
C PRO A 280 -1.35 -6.56 -16.44
N THR A 281 -2.53 -6.95 -16.92
CA THR A 281 -3.54 -7.71 -16.17
C THR A 281 -3.37 -9.23 -16.27
N ALA A 282 -2.31 -9.72 -16.92
CA ALA A 282 -2.07 -11.15 -17.02
C ALA A 282 -2.02 -11.80 -15.64
N THR A 283 -2.67 -12.94 -15.51
CA THR A 283 -2.69 -13.75 -14.28
C THR A 283 -1.68 -14.88 -14.31
N ARG A 284 -0.98 -15.05 -15.42
CA ARG A 284 0.08 -16.05 -15.58
C ARG A 284 1.12 -15.60 -16.60
N LEU A 285 2.40 -15.76 -16.23
CA LEU A 285 3.52 -15.69 -17.16
C LEU A 285 4.39 -16.95 -17.02
N ALA A 286 4.95 -17.41 -18.13
CA ALA A 286 5.83 -18.56 -18.15
C ALA A 286 6.93 -18.37 -19.20
N ILE A 287 8.09 -18.95 -18.96
CA ILE A 287 9.20 -19.01 -19.88
C ILE A 287 9.81 -20.41 -19.87
N ASN A 288 10.13 -20.93 -21.05
CA ASN A 288 10.76 -22.21 -21.22
C ASN A 288 12.03 -22.04 -22.05
N LEU A 289 13.15 -22.16 -21.38
CA LEU A 289 14.48 -22.11 -21.97
C LEU A 289 15.15 -23.49 -21.88
N ARG A 290 16.17 -23.73 -22.69
CA ARG A 290 16.88 -25.02 -22.64
C ARG A 290 17.56 -25.29 -21.29
N TRP A 291 17.89 -24.23 -20.54
CA TRP A 291 18.66 -24.27 -19.31
C TRP A 291 17.83 -23.93 -18.05
N MET A 292 16.56 -23.62 -18.21
CA MET A 292 15.61 -23.43 -17.11
C MET A 292 14.18 -23.31 -17.62
N GLN A 293 13.24 -23.57 -16.74
CA GLN A 293 11.81 -23.33 -16.96
C GLN A 293 11.23 -22.67 -15.73
N THR A 294 10.28 -21.76 -15.92
CA THR A 294 9.52 -21.17 -14.80
C THR A 294 8.11 -20.78 -15.24
N SER A 295 7.19 -20.80 -14.30
CA SER A 295 5.86 -20.26 -14.48
C SER A 295 5.42 -19.60 -13.18
N CYS A 296 4.89 -18.39 -13.29
CA CYS A 296 4.31 -17.61 -12.20
C CYS A 296 2.81 -17.46 -12.44
N THR A 297 2.00 -17.77 -11.46
CA THR A 297 0.53 -17.64 -11.50
C THR A 297 0.10 -16.70 -10.37
N LEU A 298 -0.85 -15.82 -10.65
CA LEU A 298 -1.40 -14.87 -9.66
C LEU A 298 -1.88 -15.68 -8.43
N ALA A 299 -1.41 -15.28 -7.26
CA ALA A 299 -1.87 -15.84 -5.99
C ALA A 299 -3.31 -15.36 -5.70
N GLU A 300 -4.13 -16.26 -5.10
CA GLU A 300 -5.51 -15.96 -4.71
C GLU A 300 -5.57 -15.11 -3.43
#